data_9dbbb728a658b56772b1b9f1461a0716
#
_entry.id   9dbbb728a658b56772b1b9f1461a0716
#
_cell.length_a   1.000
_cell.length_b   1.000
_cell.length_c   1.000
_cell.angle_alpha   90.00
_cell.angle_beta   90.00
_cell.angle_gamma   90.00
#
_symmetry.space_group_name_H-M   'P 1'
#
loop_
_entity.id
_entity.type
_entity.pdbx_description
1 polymer ?
#
loop_
_entity_poly.entity_id
_entity_poly.type
_entity_poly.pdbx_seq_one_letter_code
_entity_poly.pdbx_strand_id
1 'polypeptide(L)'
;MAKKRILLLGSTGSIGESTDQVIQNLDEELELVGVAAYSSWERLLEQVRLHRPEAVALVDQQAAGLLRDALDKEQDLPAPMIYEGEEGLVELVRNTEADILLAAISGAAGLPANIAALETGKDLALANKESLVMSGSILTRLAREKGRQILPVDSEHSAIFQSLQAGTNE
;
A
#
# COMPACT_ATOMS: atom_id res chain seq x y z
N MET A 1 -17.87 13.90 -1.84
CA MET A 1 -17.74 12.65 -1.03
C MET A 1 -16.38 12.67 -0.36
N ALA A 2 -16.20 11.94 0.76
CA ALA A 2 -14.85 11.79 1.32
C ALA A 2 -13.98 10.98 0.36
N LYS A 3 -12.70 11.36 0.20
CA LYS A 3 -11.76 10.63 -0.64
C LYS A 3 -11.49 9.24 -0.04
N LYS A 4 -11.28 8.23 -0.88
CA LYS A 4 -10.78 6.92 -0.42
C LYS A 4 -9.30 7.02 -0.09
N ARG A 5 -8.96 6.59 1.10
CA ARG A 5 -7.61 6.66 1.65
C ARG A 5 -6.83 5.39 1.30
N ILE A 6 -5.74 5.57 0.57
CA ILE A 6 -4.92 4.49 0.02
C ILE A 6 -3.57 4.43 0.76
N LEU A 7 -3.19 3.24 1.18
CA LEU A 7 -1.86 2.93 1.66
C LEU A 7 -1.17 2.04 0.63
N LEU A 8 0.03 2.43 0.16
CA LEU A 8 0.72 1.78 -0.96
C LEU A 8 2.06 1.20 -0.51
N LEU A 9 2.18 -0.12 -0.52
CA LEU A 9 3.44 -0.83 -0.27
C LEU A 9 4.11 -1.19 -1.60
N GLY A 10 5.42 -0.94 -1.69
CA GLY A 10 6.18 -1.13 -2.94
C GLY A 10 5.94 0.01 -3.95
N SER A 11 5.79 1.24 -3.45
CA SER A 11 5.38 2.41 -4.22
C SER A 11 6.35 2.80 -5.34
N THR A 12 7.60 2.39 -5.25
CA THR A 12 8.66 2.70 -6.23
C THR A 12 8.87 1.59 -7.28
N GLY A 13 8.11 0.51 -7.22
CA GLY A 13 8.08 -0.54 -8.23
C GLY A 13 7.11 -0.19 -9.37
N SER A 14 7.10 -0.98 -10.46
CA SER A 14 6.28 -0.72 -11.65
C SER A 14 4.77 -0.59 -11.36
N ILE A 15 4.23 -1.46 -10.50
CA ILE A 15 2.82 -1.38 -10.09
C ILE A 15 2.59 -0.17 -9.18
N GLY A 16 3.55 0.12 -8.29
CA GLY A 16 3.51 1.30 -7.44
C GLY A 16 3.47 2.59 -8.25
N GLU A 17 4.31 2.71 -9.26
CA GLU A 17 4.33 3.87 -10.19
C GLU A 17 3.03 4.01 -10.97
N SER A 18 2.48 2.90 -11.48
CA SER A 18 1.19 2.92 -12.15
C SER A 18 0.06 3.34 -11.21
N THR A 19 0.10 2.89 -9.95
CA THR A 19 -0.85 3.27 -8.91
C THR A 19 -0.74 4.76 -8.59
N ASP A 20 0.48 5.27 -8.49
CA ASP A 20 0.76 6.69 -8.26
C ASP A 20 0.12 7.56 -9.35
N GLN A 21 0.28 7.18 -10.62
CA GLN A 21 -0.35 7.87 -11.75
C GLN A 21 -1.90 7.84 -11.69
N VAL A 22 -2.48 6.71 -11.28
CA VAL A 22 -3.94 6.60 -11.11
C VAL A 22 -4.42 7.53 -10.01
N ILE A 23 -3.72 7.59 -8.87
CA ILE A 23 -4.09 8.47 -7.76
C ILE A 23 -3.99 9.95 -8.18
N GLN A 24 -2.95 10.32 -8.93
CA GLN A 24 -2.82 11.68 -9.46
C GLN A 24 -3.97 12.07 -10.41
N ASN A 25 -4.44 11.13 -11.24
CA ASN A 25 -5.55 11.38 -12.17
C ASN A 25 -6.92 11.39 -11.49
N LEU A 26 -7.05 10.80 -10.31
CA LEU A 26 -8.26 10.68 -9.51
C LEU A 26 -8.12 11.38 -8.15
N ASP A 27 -7.40 12.48 -8.12
CA ASP A 27 -7.04 13.19 -6.88
C ASP A 27 -8.26 13.76 -6.12
N GLU A 28 -9.40 13.93 -6.78
CA GLU A 28 -10.67 14.28 -6.12
C GLU A 28 -11.34 13.09 -5.42
N GLU A 29 -11.00 11.84 -5.80
CA GLU A 29 -11.62 10.61 -5.32
C GLU A 29 -10.69 9.81 -4.39
N LEU A 30 -9.38 9.88 -4.62
CA LEU A 30 -8.35 9.10 -3.93
C LEU A 30 -7.35 10.00 -3.21
N GLU A 31 -6.85 9.50 -2.08
CA GLU A 31 -5.82 10.14 -1.28
C GLU A 31 -4.75 9.13 -0.88
N LEU A 32 -3.49 9.43 -1.15
CA LEU A 32 -2.36 8.59 -0.76
C LEU A 32 -1.90 9.00 0.65
N VAL A 33 -2.29 8.21 1.64
CA VAL A 33 -2.03 8.53 3.06
C VAL A 33 -0.77 7.88 3.62
N GLY A 34 -0.26 6.85 2.96
CA GLY A 34 0.98 6.20 3.37
C GLY A 34 1.65 5.49 2.20
N VAL A 35 2.97 5.50 2.18
CA VAL A 35 3.79 4.88 1.14
C VAL A 35 4.97 4.11 1.73
N ALA A 36 5.35 3.01 1.08
CA ALA A 36 6.52 2.26 1.50
C ALA A 36 7.36 1.78 0.31
N ALA A 37 8.67 1.78 0.49
CA ALA A 37 9.65 1.23 -0.44
C ALA A 37 10.69 0.38 0.29
N TYR A 38 11.53 -0.34 -0.45
CA TYR A 38 12.64 -1.07 0.16
C TYR A 38 13.79 -0.12 0.54
N SER A 39 14.41 0.53 -0.45
CA SER A 39 15.58 1.42 -0.26
C SER A 39 15.57 2.66 -1.15
N SER A 40 14.60 2.83 -2.04
CA SER A 40 14.55 3.94 -3.01
C SER A 40 14.06 5.23 -2.32
N TRP A 41 14.86 5.77 -1.42
CA TRP A 41 14.48 6.92 -0.61
C TRP A 41 14.29 8.20 -1.44
N GLU A 42 15.06 8.41 -2.52
CA GLU A 42 14.91 9.58 -3.39
C GLU A 42 13.54 9.61 -4.05
N ARG A 43 13.11 8.46 -4.60
CA ARG A 43 11.78 8.34 -5.23
C ARG A 43 10.67 8.47 -4.20
N LEU A 44 10.89 7.93 -3.00
CA LEU A 44 9.93 8.09 -1.90
C LEU A 44 9.81 9.55 -1.48
N LEU A 45 10.92 10.31 -1.45
CA LEU A 45 10.91 11.75 -1.19
C LEU A 45 10.10 12.52 -2.24
N GLU A 46 10.21 12.15 -3.52
CA GLU A 46 9.39 12.75 -4.60
C GLU A 46 7.90 12.50 -4.35
N GLN A 47 7.52 11.28 -3.95
CA GLN A 47 6.14 10.95 -3.60
C GLN A 47 5.66 11.71 -2.36
N VAL A 48 6.53 11.90 -1.35
CA VAL A 48 6.20 12.71 -0.17
C VAL A 48 5.94 14.17 -0.56
N ARG A 49 6.74 14.75 -1.44
CA ARG A 49 6.53 16.12 -1.94
C ARG A 49 5.21 16.28 -2.68
N LEU A 50 4.86 15.27 -3.47
CA LEU A 50 3.68 15.30 -4.32
C LEU A 50 2.39 15.07 -3.53
N HIS A 51 2.34 14.01 -2.73
CA HIS A 51 1.11 13.54 -2.08
C HIS A 51 0.98 13.95 -0.61
N ARG A 52 2.09 14.34 0.03
CA ARG A 52 2.14 14.71 1.46
C ARG A 52 1.50 13.65 2.37
N PRO A 53 1.91 12.39 2.27
CA PRO A 53 1.34 11.31 3.06
C PRO A 53 1.58 11.53 4.56
N GLU A 54 0.71 10.98 5.39
CA GLU A 54 0.83 11.05 6.85
C GLU A 54 2.01 10.22 7.38
N ALA A 55 2.34 9.12 6.68
CA ALA A 55 3.39 8.20 7.10
C ALA A 55 4.09 7.55 5.91
N VAL A 56 5.35 7.18 6.14
CA VAL A 56 6.18 6.46 5.16
C VAL A 56 6.95 5.32 5.82
N ALA A 57 7.33 4.29 5.05
CA ALA A 57 8.23 3.25 5.54
C ALA A 57 9.33 2.93 4.53
N LEU A 58 10.53 2.68 5.03
CA LEU A 58 11.65 2.13 4.28
C LEU A 58 12.20 0.89 5.01
N VAL A 59 12.30 -0.22 4.27
CA VAL A 59 12.83 -1.48 4.86
C VAL A 59 14.32 -1.33 5.17
N ASP A 60 15.07 -0.68 4.28
CA ASP A 60 16.47 -0.36 4.48
C ASP A 60 16.62 0.81 5.46
N GLN A 61 17.27 0.54 6.60
CA GLN A 61 17.44 1.54 7.67
C GLN A 61 18.36 2.69 7.27
N GLN A 62 19.37 2.45 6.42
CA GLN A 62 20.22 3.54 5.93
C GLN A 62 19.43 4.48 5.02
N ALA A 63 18.62 3.92 4.13
CA ALA A 63 17.74 4.70 3.28
C ALA A 63 16.71 5.50 4.10
N ALA A 64 16.19 4.93 5.18
CA ALA A 64 15.29 5.65 6.10
C ALA A 64 16.00 6.85 6.77
N GLY A 65 17.27 6.69 7.17
CA GLY A 65 18.10 7.77 7.68
C GLY A 65 18.31 8.88 6.64
N LEU A 66 18.64 8.51 5.40
CA LEU A 66 18.81 9.47 4.29
C LEU A 66 17.52 10.22 3.96
N LEU A 67 16.38 9.54 3.98
CA LEU A 67 15.08 10.20 3.80
C LEU A 67 14.81 11.21 4.93
N ARG A 68 15.08 10.85 6.18
CA ARG A 68 14.92 11.74 7.34
C ARG A 68 15.79 13.00 7.19
N ASP A 69 17.08 12.82 6.88
CA ASP A 69 18.02 13.93 6.65
C ASP A 69 17.61 14.83 5.47
N ALA A 70 16.95 14.26 4.46
CA ALA A 70 16.44 15.02 3.32
C ALA A 70 15.19 15.82 3.71
N LEU A 71 14.25 15.20 4.44
CA LEU A 71 13.01 15.85 4.89
C LEU A 71 13.28 16.98 5.89
N ASP A 72 14.29 16.85 6.74
CA ASP A 72 14.69 17.91 7.69
C ASP A 72 15.15 19.21 6.98
N LYS A 73 15.51 19.12 5.70
CA LYS A 73 15.88 20.27 4.86
C LYS A 73 14.69 20.91 4.14
N GLU A 74 13.54 20.24 4.13
CA GLU A 74 12.31 20.71 3.48
C GLU A 74 11.49 21.55 4.46
N GLN A 75 11.54 22.89 4.33
CA GLN A 75 10.87 23.81 5.26
C GLN A 75 9.34 23.84 5.11
N ASP A 76 8.82 23.51 3.94
CA ASP A 76 7.40 23.67 3.57
C ASP A 76 6.62 22.34 3.54
N LEU A 77 7.28 21.20 3.86
CA LEU A 77 6.63 19.90 3.88
C LEU A 77 6.25 19.49 5.32
N PRO A 78 5.01 19.06 5.55
CA PRO A 78 4.70 18.40 6.81
C PRO A 78 5.54 17.12 6.89
N ALA A 79 6.25 16.95 8.01
CA ALA A 79 7.06 15.75 8.22
C ALA A 79 6.16 14.52 8.42
N PRO A 80 6.21 13.51 7.53
CA PRO A 80 5.47 12.28 7.74
C PRO A 80 6.09 11.49 8.91
N MET A 81 5.30 10.61 9.53
CA MET A 81 5.85 9.60 10.43
C MET A 81 6.73 8.63 9.61
N ILE A 82 7.97 8.39 10.04
CA ILE A 82 8.90 7.49 9.33
C ILE A 82 9.05 6.20 10.11
N TYR A 83 8.67 5.09 9.49
CA TYR A 83 8.88 3.72 9.97
C TYR A 83 10.06 3.09 9.22
N GLU A 84 10.77 2.15 9.87
CA GLU A 84 11.95 1.51 9.28
C GLU A 84 11.99 0.00 9.56
N GLY A 85 12.61 -0.73 8.64
CA GLY A 85 12.73 -2.18 8.72
C GLY A 85 11.44 -2.92 8.33
N GLU A 86 11.49 -4.25 8.41
CA GLU A 86 10.32 -5.10 8.10
C GLU A 86 9.19 -4.91 9.12
N GLU A 87 9.51 -4.71 10.39
CA GLU A 87 8.54 -4.40 11.43
C GLU A 87 7.87 -3.05 11.18
N GLY A 88 8.64 -2.07 10.68
CA GLY A 88 8.13 -0.75 10.32
C GLY A 88 7.07 -0.79 9.21
N LEU A 89 7.14 -1.75 8.27
CA LEU A 89 6.06 -1.95 7.30
C LEU A 89 4.74 -2.33 7.99
N VAL A 90 4.80 -3.20 8.98
CA VAL A 90 3.61 -3.63 9.72
C VAL A 90 3.08 -2.50 10.59
N GLU A 91 3.95 -1.74 11.23
CA GLU A 91 3.58 -0.55 12.02
C GLU A 91 2.94 0.54 11.17
N LEU A 92 3.49 0.82 9.99
CA LEU A 92 2.88 1.73 9.02
C LEU A 92 1.43 1.32 8.75
N VAL A 93 1.19 0.04 8.45
CA VAL A 93 -0.14 -0.48 8.13
C VAL A 93 -1.08 -0.41 9.33
N ARG A 94 -0.60 -0.69 10.53
CA ARG A 94 -1.42 -0.68 11.76
C ARG A 94 -1.79 0.72 12.21
N ASN A 95 -0.86 1.66 12.09
CA ASN A 95 -0.98 2.99 12.68
C ASN A 95 -1.53 4.05 11.71
N THR A 96 -1.57 3.76 10.40
CA THR A 96 -2.14 4.67 9.41
C THR A 96 -3.59 4.30 9.13
N GLU A 97 -4.50 5.25 9.30
CA GLU A 97 -5.89 5.07 8.88
C GLU A 97 -5.97 5.07 7.36
N ALA A 98 -6.50 4.01 6.78
CA ALA A 98 -6.73 3.87 5.35
C ALA A 98 -7.91 2.94 5.07
N ASP A 99 -8.57 3.13 3.94
CA ASP A 99 -9.65 2.26 3.48
C ASP A 99 -9.10 1.02 2.78
N ILE A 100 -8.00 1.20 2.01
CA ILE A 100 -7.41 0.17 1.16
C ILE A 100 -5.90 0.13 1.38
N LEU A 101 -5.36 -1.07 1.58
CA LEU A 101 -3.94 -1.35 1.39
C LEU A 101 -3.73 -1.90 -0.03
N LEU A 102 -2.93 -1.21 -0.86
CA LEU A 102 -2.42 -1.77 -2.11
C LEU A 102 -1.03 -2.38 -1.88
N ALA A 103 -0.96 -3.70 -1.97
CA ALA A 103 0.25 -4.47 -1.71
C ALA A 103 0.95 -4.83 -3.02
N ALA A 104 2.01 -4.09 -3.36
CA ALA A 104 2.86 -4.29 -4.54
C ALA A 104 4.30 -4.73 -4.19
N ILE A 105 4.50 -5.34 -3.02
CA ILE A 105 5.78 -5.95 -2.62
C ILE A 105 5.85 -7.37 -3.15
N SER A 106 6.93 -7.71 -3.85
CA SER A 106 7.15 -9.05 -4.41
C SER A 106 7.51 -10.08 -3.33
N GLY A 107 7.10 -11.33 -3.52
CA GLY A 107 7.45 -12.45 -2.65
C GLY A 107 6.70 -12.45 -1.31
N ALA A 108 7.27 -13.14 -0.31
CA ALA A 108 6.64 -13.34 1.00
C ALA A 108 6.79 -12.15 1.97
N ALA A 109 7.68 -11.21 1.68
CA ALA A 109 8.01 -10.08 2.57
C ALA A 109 6.80 -9.19 2.90
N GLY A 110 5.82 -9.09 1.99
CA GLY A 110 4.60 -8.32 2.22
C GLY A 110 3.53 -9.03 3.07
N LEU A 111 3.67 -10.34 3.35
CA LEU A 111 2.61 -11.11 4.00
C LEU A 111 2.23 -10.62 5.41
N PRO A 112 3.17 -10.28 6.31
CA PRO A 112 2.81 -9.73 7.62
C PRO A 112 2.01 -8.43 7.54
N ALA A 113 2.37 -7.55 6.60
CA ALA A 113 1.65 -6.30 6.35
C ALA A 113 0.25 -6.54 5.77
N ASN A 114 0.09 -7.53 4.88
CA ASN A 114 -1.22 -7.91 4.32
C ASN A 114 -2.17 -8.44 5.41
N ILE A 115 -1.65 -9.25 6.33
CA ILE A 115 -2.41 -9.72 7.49
C ILE A 115 -2.81 -8.54 8.37
N ALA A 116 -1.86 -7.66 8.71
CA ALA A 116 -2.13 -6.47 9.51
C ALA A 116 -3.20 -5.56 8.90
N ALA A 117 -3.25 -5.42 7.57
CA ALA A 117 -4.27 -4.64 6.87
C ALA A 117 -5.68 -5.19 7.13
N LEU A 118 -5.86 -6.49 6.94
CA LEU A 118 -7.16 -7.14 7.18
C LEU A 118 -7.54 -7.09 8.67
N GLU A 119 -6.58 -7.31 9.58
CA GLU A 119 -6.79 -7.22 11.03
C GLU A 119 -7.26 -5.83 11.47
N THR A 120 -6.73 -4.78 10.85
CA THR A 120 -7.06 -3.38 11.15
C THR A 120 -8.22 -2.83 10.31
N GLY A 121 -8.92 -3.70 9.57
CA GLY A 121 -10.15 -3.35 8.89
C GLY A 121 -9.96 -2.63 7.56
N LYS A 122 -8.84 -2.82 6.88
CA LYS A 122 -8.58 -2.32 5.53
C LYS A 122 -8.93 -3.37 4.48
N ASP A 123 -9.45 -2.97 3.35
CA ASP A 123 -9.53 -3.84 2.17
C ASP A 123 -8.12 -4.05 1.60
N LEU A 124 -7.85 -5.22 1.04
CA LEU A 124 -6.55 -5.60 0.52
C LEU A 124 -6.57 -5.69 -1.00
N ALA A 125 -5.98 -4.70 -1.68
CA ALA A 125 -5.71 -4.74 -3.11
C ALA A 125 -4.36 -5.43 -3.34
N LEU A 126 -4.38 -6.66 -3.85
CA LEU A 126 -3.21 -7.53 -3.92
C LEU A 126 -2.69 -7.63 -5.35
N ALA A 127 -1.49 -7.10 -5.57
CA ALA A 127 -0.76 -7.16 -6.83
C ALA A 127 0.23 -8.33 -6.91
N ASN A 128 0.40 -9.05 -5.80
CA ASN A 128 1.36 -10.15 -5.65
C ASN A 128 0.63 -11.48 -5.48
N LYS A 129 0.60 -12.29 -6.52
CA LYS A 129 -0.03 -13.62 -6.51
C LYS A 129 0.66 -14.61 -5.56
N GLU A 130 1.95 -14.44 -5.29
CA GLU A 130 2.71 -15.32 -4.42
C GLU A 130 2.13 -15.34 -2.99
N SER A 131 1.66 -14.21 -2.51
CA SER A 131 0.97 -14.14 -1.21
C SER A 131 -0.32 -14.96 -1.18
N LEU A 132 -1.08 -14.99 -2.29
CA LEU A 132 -2.27 -15.84 -2.40
C LEU A 132 -1.91 -17.33 -2.52
N VAL A 133 -0.88 -17.67 -3.26
CA VAL A 133 -0.43 -19.07 -3.39
C VAL A 133 0.08 -19.60 -2.05
N MET A 134 0.84 -18.81 -1.30
CA MET A 134 1.42 -19.22 -0.02
C MET A 134 0.42 -19.19 1.14
N SER A 135 -0.49 -18.25 1.16
CA SER A 135 -1.30 -17.94 2.34
C SER A 135 -2.77 -17.59 2.02
N GLY A 136 -3.25 -17.93 0.83
CA GLY A 136 -4.59 -17.58 0.36
C GLY A 136 -5.69 -18.05 1.29
N SER A 137 -5.58 -19.26 1.85
CA SER A 137 -6.55 -19.80 2.82
C SER A 137 -6.61 -18.98 4.11
N ILE A 138 -5.47 -18.45 4.56
CA ILE A 138 -5.39 -17.61 5.77
C ILE A 138 -5.97 -16.23 5.46
N LEU A 139 -5.53 -15.58 4.37
CA LEU A 139 -5.98 -14.25 3.99
C LEU A 139 -7.48 -14.22 3.68
N THR A 140 -8.00 -15.20 2.94
CA THR A 140 -9.44 -15.27 2.60
C THR A 140 -10.32 -15.53 3.81
N ARG A 141 -9.85 -16.38 4.74
CA ARG A 141 -10.56 -16.59 6.01
C ARG A 141 -10.59 -15.30 6.83
N LEU A 142 -9.43 -14.65 7.01
CA LEU A 142 -9.32 -13.42 7.78
C LEU A 142 -10.16 -12.29 7.17
N ALA A 143 -10.12 -12.12 5.85
CA ALA A 143 -10.95 -11.13 5.15
C ALA A 143 -12.43 -11.35 5.42
N ARG A 144 -12.90 -12.61 5.35
CA ARG A 144 -14.30 -12.98 5.66
C ARG A 144 -14.65 -12.68 7.12
N GLU A 145 -13.79 -13.06 8.06
CA GLU A 145 -14.00 -12.83 9.50
C GLU A 145 -14.09 -11.33 9.83
N LYS A 146 -13.31 -10.50 9.12
CA LYS A 146 -13.26 -9.05 9.31
C LYS A 146 -14.24 -8.26 8.44
N GLY A 147 -14.99 -8.94 7.55
CA GLY A 147 -15.88 -8.28 6.59
C GLY A 147 -15.14 -7.37 5.61
N ARG A 148 -13.90 -7.77 5.22
CA ARG A 148 -13.07 -7.05 4.28
C ARG A 148 -12.96 -7.78 2.94
N GLN A 149 -12.56 -7.05 1.90
CA GLN A 149 -12.42 -7.60 0.56
C GLN A 149 -10.93 -7.80 0.21
N ILE A 150 -10.67 -8.82 -0.59
CA ILE A 150 -9.39 -8.98 -1.29
C ILE A 150 -9.66 -8.70 -2.77
N LEU A 151 -9.05 -7.63 -3.28
CA LEU A 151 -9.20 -7.13 -4.64
C LEU A 151 -7.96 -7.53 -5.46
N PRO A 152 -8.11 -8.29 -6.54
CA PRO A 152 -6.96 -8.61 -7.39
C PRO A 152 -6.56 -7.40 -8.24
N VAL A 153 -5.28 -7.11 -8.27
CA VAL A 153 -4.69 -6.02 -9.07
C VAL A 153 -3.90 -6.56 -10.26
N ASP A 154 -3.37 -7.79 -10.17
CA ASP A 154 -2.70 -8.42 -11.29
C ASP A 154 -3.69 -8.70 -12.46
N SER A 155 -3.19 -8.69 -13.68
CA SER A 155 -4.01 -8.69 -14.90
C SER A 155 -4.88 -9.95 -15.00
N GLU A 156 -4.34 -11.12 -14.68
CA GLU A 156 -5.02 -12.41 -14.84
C GLU A 156 -6.18 -12.56 -13.85
N HIS A 157 -5.92 -12.27 -12.57
CA HIS A 157 -6.95 -12.38 -11.53
C HIS A 157 -7.97 -11.24 -11.61
N SER A 158 -7.55 -10.04 -12.02
CA SER A 158 -8.47 -8.93 -12.23
C SER A 158 -9.45 -9.20 -13.36
N ALA A 159 -9.00 -9.80 -14.46
CA ALA A 159 -9.89 -10.19 -15.56
C ALA A 159 -10.94 -11.22 -15.13
N ILE A 160 -10.53 -12.24 -14.36
CA ILE A 160 -11.47 -13.24 -13.80
C ILE A 160 -12.46 -12.58 -12.84
N PHE A 161 -11.98 -11.72 -11.94
CA PHE A 161 -12.83 -11.02 -10.98
C PHE A 161 -13.90 -10.16 -11.66
N GLN A 162 -13.52 -9.38 -12.68
CA GLN A 162 -14.45 -8.56 -13.45
C GLN A 162 -15.47 -9.41 -14.23
N SER A 163 -15.02 -10.53 -14.83
CA SER A 163 -15.91 -11.44 -15.54
C SER A 163 -16.96 -12.09 -14.64
N LEU A 164 -16.58 -12.45 -13.40
CA LEU A 164 -17.51 -13.00 -12.41
C LEU A 164 -18.54 -11.96 -11.96
N GLN A 165 -18.16 -10.70 -11.82
CA GLN A 165 -19.11 -9.63 -11.48
C GLN A 165 -20.08 -9.31 -12.62
N ALA A 166 -19.62 -9.38 -13.87
CA ALA A 166 -20.47 -9.14 -15.04
C ALA A 166 -21.51 -10.25 -15.27
N GLY A 167 -21.24 -11.49 -14.79
CA GLY A 167 -22.14 -12.63 -14.94
C GLY A 167 -23.24 -12.77 -13.88
N THR A 168 -23.30 -11.91 -12.89
CA THR A 168 -24.29 -11.97 -11.79
C THR A 168 -25.56 -11.15 -12.03
N ASN A 169 -25.80 -10.67 -13.24
CA ASN A 169 -26.99 -9.91 -13.64
C ASN A 169 -28.06 -10.77 -14.37
N GLU A 170 -28.16 -12.08 -14.07
CA GLU A 170 -29.30 -12.91 -14.46
C GLU A 170 -30.04 -13.46 -13.24
#